data_0e52568675a23cefba2184842eac4194
#
_entry.id   0e52568675a23cefba2184842eac4194
#
_cell.length_a   1.000
_cell.length_b   1.000
_cell.length_c   1.000
_cell.angle_alpha   90.00
_cell.angle_beta   90.00
_cell.angle_gamma   90.00
#
_symmetry.space_group_name_H-M   'P 1'
#
loop_
_entity.id
_entity.type
_entity.pdbx_description
1 polymer ?
#
loop_
_entity_poly.entity_id
_entity_poly.type
_entity_poly.pdbx_seq_one_letter_code
_entity_poly.pdbx_strand_id
1 'polypeptide(L)'
;FETLRAGLLADMTKLLAKNPRLFETHYDIDLELPCSALTIPFAEELELLAPFGNQNPKPLLCVRNARISRIRPLGTEGRHVGFSMTDRSGCEIACVLFNKAESYMDLLRGGYADAVIGSLECRTWQGRKQLQFLTEDILQ
;
A
#
# COMPACT_ATOMS: atom_id res chain seq x y z
N PHE A 1 36.20 -7.30 -7.42
CA PHE A 1 34.84 -6.83 -7.10
C PHE A 1 34.12 -6.26 -8.33
N GLU A 2 34.76 -5.42 -9.12
CA GLU A 2 34.16 -4.81 -10.32
C GLU A 2 33.83 -5.85 -11.41
N THR A 3 34.68 -6.84 -11.61
CA THR A 3 34.48 -7.91 -12.62
C THR A 3 33.28 -8.80 -12.26
N LEU A 4 33.08 -9.10 -10.97
CA LEU A 4 31.94 -9.87 -10.50
C LEU A 4 30.63 -9.07 -10.67
N ARG A 5 30.67 -7.78 -10.33
CA ARG A 5 29.53 -6.87 -10.50
C ARG A 5 29.13 -6.71 -11.97
N ALA A 6 30.13 -6.53 -12.86
CA ALA A 6 29.88 -6.44 -14.29
C ALA A 6 29.31 -7.74 -14.88
N GLY A 7 29.79 -8.91 -14.43
CA GLY A 7 29.26 -10.22 -14.82
C GLY A 7 27.81 -10.41 -14.39
N LEU A 8 27.50 -10.11 -13.14
CA LEU A 8 26.15 -10.19 -12.58
C LEU A 8 25.18 -9.24 -13.31
N LEU A 9 25.60 -8.01 -13.59
CA LEU A 9 24.77 -7.04 -14.34
C LEU A 9 24.50 -7.51 -15.75
N ALA A 10 25.50 -8.09 -16.44
CA ALA A 10 25.33 -8.63 -17.79
C ALA A 10 24.37 -9.82 -17.81
N ASP A 11 24.44 -10.71 -16.82
CA ASP A 11 23.55 -11.86 -16.71
C ASP A 11 22.13 -11.45 -16.33
N MET A 12 21.98 -10.46 -15.45
CA MET A 12 20.68 -9.87 -15.12
C MET A 12 20.05 -9.19 -16.34
N THR A 13 20.83 -8.49 -17.15
CA THR A 13 20.34 -7.85 -18.39
C THR A 13 19.86 -8.90 -19.39
N LYS A 14 20.56 -10.02 -19.53
CA LYS A 14 20.14 -11.14 -20.39
C LYS A 14 18.86 -11.82 -19.88
N LEU A 15 18.72 -11.97 -18.57
CA LEU A 15 17.53 -12.54 -17.93
C LEU A 15 16.31 -11.62 -18.13
N LEU A 16 16.50 -10.29 -17.97
CA LEU A 16 15.47 -9.30 -18.24
C LEU A 16 15.02 -9.28 -19.71
N ALA A 17 15.97 -9.44 -20.65
CA ALA A 17 15.64 -9.51 -22.06
C ALA A 17 14.82 -10.75 -22.41
N LYS A 18 15.03 -11.87 -21.70
CA LYS A 18 14.25 -13.11 -21.85
C LYS A 18 12.91 -13.09 -21.13
N ASN A 19 12.84 -12.41 -20.01
CA ASN A 19 11.64 -12.28 -19.16
C ASN A 19 11.50 -10.82 -18.68
N PRO A 20 10.89 -9.92 -19.47
CA PRO A 20 10.69 -8.52 -19.10
C PRO A 20 9.93 -8.34 -17.77
N ARG A 21 9.11 -9.34 -17.40
CA ARG A 21 8.29 -9.34 -16.17
C ARG A 21 8.98 -9.93 -14.94
N LEU A 22 10.27 -10.28 -15.03
CA LEU A 22 10.98 -10.95 -13.92
C LEU A 22 11.03 -10.10 -12.63
N PHE A 23 10.95 -8.78 -12.75
CA PHE A 23 10.95 -7.84 -11.63
C PHE A 23 9.63 -7.08 -11.46
N GLU A 24 8.57 -7.49 -12.16
CA GLU A 24 7.24 -6.96 -11.87
C GLU A 24 6.80 -7.43 -10.49
N THR A 25 6.41 -6.51 -9.64
CA THR A 25 5.83 -6.85 -8.35
C THR A 25 4.43 -7.40 -8.59
N HIS A 26 4.19 -8.63 -8.18
CA HIS A 26 2.87 -9.24 -8.21
C HIS A 26 2.27 -9.21 -6.80
N TYR A 27 1.02 -8.80 -6.71
CA TYR A 27 0.26 -8.81 -5.47
C TYR A 27 -0.90 -9.80 -5.59
N ASP A 28 -0.96 -10.75 -4.66
CA ASP A 28 -2.13 -11.60 -4.51
C ASP A 28 -3.16 -10.84 -3.67
N ILE A 29 -4.07 -10.16 -4.36
CA ILE A 29 -5.13 -9.37 -3.72
C ILE A 29 -6.25 -10.31 -3.26
N ASP A 30 -6.52 -10.30 -1.95
CA ASP A 30 -7.59 -11.11 -1.37
C ASP A 30 -8.97 -10.52 -1.69
N LEU A 31 -9.10 -9.19 -1.61
CA LEU A 31 -10.37 -8.50 -1.86
C LEU A 31 -10.16 -7.16 -2.55
N GLU A 32 -10.98 -6.88 -3.56
CA GLU A 32 -11.13 -5.55 -4.15
C GLU A 32 -12.43 -4.93 -3.63
N LEU A 33 -12.34 -3.77 -2.98
CA LEU A 33 -13.44 -3.16 -2.23
C LEU A 33 -13.52 -1.65 -2.47
N PRO A 34 -14.72 -1.05 -2.46
CA PRO A 34 -14.86 0.40 -2.40
C PRO A 34 -14.53 0.93 -1.00
N CYS A 35 -14.17 2.21 -0.90
CA CYS A 35 -13.91 2.86 0.40
C CYS A 35 -15.08 2.73 1.37
N SER A 36 -16.32 2.70 0.88
CA SER A 36 -17.53 2.55 1.70
C SER A 36 -17.65 1.19 2.41
N ALA A 37 -16.96 0.15 1.91
CA ALA A 37 -16.92 -1.16 2.55
C ALA A 37 -15.85 -1.25 3.66
N LEU A 38 -14.89 -0.31 3.69
CA LEU A 38 -13.84 -0.25 4.69
C LEU A 38 -14.40 0.41 5.97
N THR A 39 -15.01 -0.40 6.81
CA THR A 39 -15.71 0.03 8.03
C THR A 39 -15.03 -0.55 9.28
N ILE A 40 -15.35 0.01 10.46
CA ILE A 40 -14.86 -0.54 11.73
C ILE A 40 -15.32 -1.98 11.93
N PRO A 41 -16.61 -2.34 11.75
CA PRO A 41 -17.03 -3.74 11.84
C PRO A 41 -16.27 -4.66 10.91
N PHE A 42 -16.04 -4.25 9.65
CA PHE A 42 -15.27 -5.05 8.70
C PHE A 42 -13.81 -5.25 9.16
N ALA A 43 -13.16 -4.20 9.68
CA ALA A 43 -11.82 -4.33 10.23
C ALA A 43 -11.77 -5.30 11.43
N GLU A 44 -12.79 -5.27 12.30
CA GLU A 44 -12.91 -6.18 13.43
C GLU A 44 -13.13 -7.63 12.98
N GLU A 45 -13.92 -7.86 11.93
CA GLU A 45 -14.09 -9.20 11.33
C GLU A 45 -12.75 -9.71 10.75
N LEU A 46 -11.96 -8.87 10.09
CA LEU A 46 -10.64 -9.26 9.61
C LEU A 46 -9.69 -9.66 10.75
N GLU A 47 -9.78 -9.00 11.91
CA GLU A 47 -8.96 -9.35 13.07
C GLU A 47 -9.30 -10.75 13.65
N LEU A 48 -10.47 -11.32 13.37
CA LEU A 48 -10.80 -12.70 13.75
C LEU A 48 -9.97 -13.73 13.00
N LEU A 49 -9.32 -13.35 11.89
CA LEU A 49 -8.39 -14.20 11.15
C LEU A 49 -7.02 -14.30 11.82
N ALA A 50 -6.74 -13.49 12.84
CA ALA A 50 -5.49 -13.52 13.59
C ALA A 50 -5.29 -14.86 14.35
N PRO A 51 -4.05 -15.25 14.66
CA PRO A 51 -2.82 -14.47 14.55
C PRO A 51 -2.22 -14.46 13.15
N PHE A 52 -1.76 -13.29 12.74
CA PHE A 52 -1.08 -13.12 11.44
C PHE A 52 0.40 -13.44 11.51
N GLY A 53 0.96 -13.97 10.43
CA GLY A 53 2.36 -14.36 10.31
C GLY A 53 2.70 -14.89 8.93
N ASN A 54 3.87 -15.54 8.78
CA ASN A 54 4.34 -16.01 7.46
C ASN A 54 3.39 -16.96 6.72
N GLN A 55 2.66 -17.82 7.46
CA GLN A 55 1.70 -18.77 6.87
C GLN A 55 0.26 -18.27 6.88
N ASN A 56 0.02 -17.15 7.53
CA ASN A 56 -1.28 -16.48 7.58
C ASN A 56 -1.05 -14.96 7.52
N PRO A 57 -0.74 -14.39 6.34
CA PRO A 57 -0.53 -12.97 6.19
C PRO A 57 -1.84 -12.19 6.41
N LYS A 58 -1.72 -10.93 6.77
CA LYS A 58 -2.90 -10.04 6.81
C LYS A 58 -3.53 -9.99 5.42
N PRO A 59 -4.86 -10.00 5.33
CA PRO A 59 -5.56 -9.85 4.05
C PRO A 59 -5.11 -8.59 3.32
N LEU A 60 -4.77 -8.76 2.05
CA LEU A 60 -4.34 -7.69 1.17
C LEU A 60 -5.54 -7.18 0.38
N LEU A 61 -5.87 -5.91 0.62
CA LEU A 61 -7.03 -5.23 0.04
C LEU A 61 -6.60 -4.30 -1.07
N CYS A 62 -7.47 -4.09 -2.05
CA CYS A 62 -7.27 -3.16 -3.14
C CYS A 62 -8.46 -2.21 -3.26
N VAL A 63 -8.18 -0.91 -3.32
CA VAL A 63 -9.16 0.11 -3.67
C VAL A 63 -8.79 0.69 -5.03
N ARG A 64 -9.72 0.61 -5.99
CA ARG A 64 -9.51 1.10 -7.35
C ARG A 64 -9.97 2.54 -7.53
N ASN A 65 -9.32 3.23 -8.48
CA ASN A 65 -9.70 4.57 -8.93
C ASN A 65 -9.81 5.56 -7.76
N ALA A 66 -8.79 5.61 -6.92
CA ALA A 66 -8.75 6.41 -5.72
C ALA A 66 -8.26 7.84 -6.01
N ARG A 67 -8.96 8.84 -5.49
CA ARG A 67 -8.46 10.21 -5.37
C ARG A 67 -7.62 10.32 -4.11
N ILE A 68 -6.47 10.93 -4.24
CA ILE A 68 -5.54 11.17 -3.15
C ILE A 68 -5.64 12.64 -2.70
N SER A 69 -5.69 12.87 -1.41
CA SER A 69 -5.76 14.21 -0.82
C SER A 69 -5.09 14.23 0.57
N ARG A 70 -4.99 15.43 1.17
CA ARG A 70 -4.48 15.63 2.54
C ARG A 70 -3.14 14.96 2.82
N ILE A 71 -2.22 15.07 1.86
CA ILE A 71 -0.88 14.51 1.97
C ILE A 71 -0.10 15.26 3.07
N ARG A 72 0.45 14.51 4.01
CA ARG A 72 1.26 15.06 5.11
C ARG A 72 2.42 14.13 5.44
N PRO A 73 3.62 14.66 5.62
CA PRO A 73 4.74 13.87 6.12
C PRO A 73 4.45 13.43 7.57
N LEU A 74 4.89 12.24 7.92
CA LEU A 74 4.77 11.68 9.26
C LEU A 74 6.15 11.31 9.78
N GLY A 75 6.33 11.49 11.10
CA GLY A 75 7.60 11.24 11.79
C GLY A 75 8.60 12.36 11.63
N THR A 76 9.66 12.35 12.44
CA THR A 76 10.68 13.40 12.52
C THR A 76 11.56 13.51 11.29
N GLU A 77 11.70 12.42 10.53
CA GLU A 77 12.56 12.35 9.35
C GLU A 77 11.78 12.37 8.02
N GLY A 78 10.43 12.51 8.08
CA GLY A 78 9.59 12.55 6.88
C GLY A 78 9.59 11.27 6.02
N ARG A 79 10.08 10.16 6.57
CA ARG A 79 10.13 8.86 5.84
C ARG A 79 8.76 8.23 5.63
N HIS A 80 7.78 8.62 6.43
CA HIS A 80 6.42 8.14 6.35
C HIS A 80 5.52 9.24 5.80
N VAL A 81 4.45 8.87 5.15
CA VAL A 81 3.46 9.82 4.66
C VAL A 81 2.06 9.35 5.01
N GLY A 82 1.26 10.27 5.54
CA GLY A 82 -0.18 10.11 5.71
C GLY A 82 -0.90 10.83 4.56
N PHE A 83 -1.96 10.22 4.08
CA PHE A 83 -2.83 10.82 3.08
C PHE A 83 -4.26 10.30 3.25
N SER A 84 -5.20 10.89 2.54
CA SER A 84 -6.56 10.39 2.47
C SER A 84 -6.84 9.85 1.07
N MET A 85 -7.54 8.73 0.98
CA MET A 85 -8.09 8.25 -0.28
C MET A 85 -9.61 8.31 -0.26
N THR A 86 -10.18 8.61 -1.44
CA THR A 86 -11.62 8.64 -1.68
C THR A 86 -11.88 8.04 -3.04
N ASP A 87 -12.84 7.14 -3.15
CA ASP A 87 -13.28 6.57 -4.41
C ASP A 87 -14.65 7.13 -4.84
N ARG A 88 -15.28 6.48 -5.82
CA ARG A 88 -16.62 6.87 -6.32
C ARG A 88 -17.72 6.78 -5.26
N SER A 89 -17.52 6.02 -4.18
CA SER A 89 -18.47 5.94 -3.07
C SER A 89 -18.58 7.24 -2.27
N GLY A 90 -17.59 8.13 -2.40
CA GLY A 90 -17.49 9.38 -1.65
C GLY A 90 -17.00 9.21 -0.21
N CYS A 91 -16.74 7.98 0.24
CA CYS A 91 -16.17 7.73 1.56
C CYS A 91 -14.67 8.02 1.56
N GLU A 92 -14.21 8.69 2.62
CA GLU A 92 -12.81 9.02 2.80
C GLU A 92 -12.17 8.08 3.84
N ILE A 93 -11.02 7.54 3.50
CA ILE A 93 -10.23 6.66 4.37
C ILE A 93 -8.84 7.26 4.59
N ALA A 94 -8.42 7.30 5.86
CA ALA A 94 -7.06 7.71 6.21
C ALA A 94 -6.07 6.60 5.90
N CYS A 95 -5.01 6.94 5.19
CA CYS A 95 -3.97 6.03 4.73
C CYS A 95 -2.62 6.42 5.31
N VAL A 96 -1.77 5.43 5.53
CA VAL A 96 -0.37 5.62 5.89
C VAL A 96 0.51 4.74 5.03
N LEU A 97 1.59 5.32 4.53
CA LEU A 97 2.65 4.63 3.80
C LEU A 97 3.95 4.77 4.60
N PHE A 98 4.49 3.65 5.07
CA PHE A 98 5.69 3.61 5.89
C PHE A 98 6.96 3.46 5.05
N ASN A 99 8.01 4.22 5.41
CA ASN A 99 9.37 4.13 4.85
C ASN A 99 9.50 4.27 3.33
N LYS A 100 8.46 4.74 2.65
CA LYS A 100 8.43 4.87 1.19
C LYS A 100 8.02 6.27 0.73
N ALA A 101 8.00 7.26 1.63
CA ALA A 101 7.52 8.61 1.32
C ALA A 101 8.24 9.22 0.11
N GLU A 102 9.58 9.12 0.06
CA GLU A 102 10.37 9.68 -1.04
C GLU A 102 9.98 9.11 -2.40
N SER A 103 9.80 7.80 -2.48
CA SER A 103 9.47 7.11 -3.75
C SER A 103 8.07 7.38 -4.27
N TYR A 104 7.12 7.73 -3.38
CA TYR A 104 5.71 7.89 -3.74
C TYR A 104 5.21 9.32 -3.70
N MET A 105 6.03 10.28 -3.27
CA MET A 105 5.58 11.66 -3.08
C MET A 105 5.06 12.30 -4.37
N ASP A 106 5.72 12.09 -5.50
CA ASP A 106 5.30 12.67 -6.78
C ASP A 106 3.99 12.03 -7.27
N LEU A 107 3.84 10.72 -7.09
CA LEU A 107 2.62 9.99 -7.40
C LEU A 107 1.46 10.50 -6.53
N LEU A 108 1.67 10.65 -5.23
CA LEU A 108 0.66 11.16 -4.29
C LEU A 108 0.24 12.59 -4.66
N ARG A 109 1.19 13.46 -5.03
CA ARG A 109 0.91 14.83 -5.48
C ARG A 109 0.11 14.88 -6.78
N GLY A 110 0.18 13.85 -7.61
CA GLY A 110 -0.66 13.67 -8.77
C GLY A 110 -2.15 13.59 -8.45
N GLY A 111 -2.50 13.26 -7.21
CA GLY A 111 -3.86 13.32 -6.67
C GLY A 111 -4.78 12.19 -7.13
N TYR A 112 -4.25 11.19 -7.84
CA TYR A 112 -5.00 10.04 -8.34
C TYR A 112 -4.15 8.77 -8.33
N ALA A 113 -4.80 7.64 -8.13
CA ALA A 113 -4.20 6.31 -8.23
C ALA A 113 -5.18 5.34 -8.88
N ASP A 114 -4.70 4.51 -9.79
CA ASP A 114 -5.49 3.41 -10.38
C ASP A 114 -5.82 2.35 -9.35
N ALA A 115 -4.89 2.10 -8.43
CA ALA A 115 -5.10 1.21 -7.30
C ALA A 115 -4.27 1.63 -6.09
N VAL A 116 -4.86 1.50 -4.91
CA VAL A 116 -4.17 1.58 -3.61
C VAL A 116 -4.27 0.22 -2.95
N ILE A 117 -3.13 -0.38 -2.66
CA ILE A 117 -3.01 -1.74 -2.13
C ILE A 117 -2.50 -1.68 -0.69
N GLY A 118 -3.08 -2.46 0.19
CA GLY A 118 -2.67 -2.49 1.59
C GLY A 118 -3.61 -3.29 2.48
N SER A 119 -3.47 -3.13 3.77
CA SER A 119 -4.30 -3.78 4.78
C SER A 119 -5.08 -2.77 5.62
N LEU A 120 -6.21 -3.20 6.17
CA LEU A 120 -7.04 -2.36 7.04
C LEU A 120 -6.74 -2.65 8.50
N GLU A 121 -6.58 -1.59 9.29
CA GLU A 121 -6.45 -1.68 10.75
C GLU A 121 -7.46 -0.80 11.44
N CYS A 122 -7.98 -1.30 12.57
CA CYS A 122 -8.74 -0.51 13.53
C CYS A 122 -7.87 -0.25 14.75
N ARG A 123 -7.58 1.03 15.02
CA ARG A 123 -6.80 1.44 16.19
C ARG A 123 -7.70 2.20 17.17
N THR A 124 -7.44 2.00 18.46
CA THR A 124 -8.09 2.79 19.49
C THR A 124 -7.14 3.90 19.93
N TRP A 125 -7.56 5.14 19.75
CA TRP A 125 -6.83 6.33 20.19
C TRP A 125 -7.74 7.17 21.06
N GLN A 126 -7.29 7.48 22.27
CA GLN A 126 -8.07 8.26 23.26
C GLN A 126 -9.52 7.74 23.44
N GLY A 127 -9.68 6.42 23.50
CA GLY A 127 -10.98 5.77 23.67
C GLY A 127 -11.86 5.74 22.40
N ARG A 128 -11.38 6.26 21.27
CA ARG A 128 -12.11 6.25 20.00
C ARG A 128 -11.46 5.28 19.01
N LYS A 129 -12.28 4.46 18.36
CA LYS A 129 -11.84 3.59 17.27
C LYS A 129 -11.63 4.43 16.02
N GLN A 130 -10.50 4.22 15.36
CA GLN A 130 -10.15 4.88 14.11
C GLN A 130 -9.69 3.84 13.09
N LEU A 131 -10.21 3.94 11.87
CA LEU A 131 -9.74 3.14 10.75
C LEU A 131 -8.50 3.75 10.15
N GLN A 132 -7.56 2.90 9.78
CA GLN A 132 -6.37 3.28 9.05
C GLN A 132 -6.06 2.23 7.99
N PHE A 133 -5.84 2.67 6.76
CA PHE A 133 -5.38 1.82 5.69
C PHE A 133 -3.86 1.86 5.63
N LEU A 134 -3.23 0.74 5.94
CA LEU A 134 -1.78 0.58 5.85
C LEU A 134 -1.41 0.28 4.41
N THR A 135 -0.98 1.29 3.69
CA THR A 135 -0.65 1.19 2.27
C THR A 135 0.67 0.48 2.07
N GLU A 136 0.68 -0.51 1.20
CA GLU A 136 1.89 -1.22 0.78
C GLU A 136 2.39 -0.73 -0.58
N ASP A 137 1.45 -0.44 -1.49
CA ASP A 137 1.75 0.05 -2.83
C ASP A 137 0.64 0.92 -3.39
N ILE A 138 0.99 1.76 -4.37
CA ILE A 138 0.07 2.64 -5.09
C ILE A 138 0.44 2.55 -6.57
N LEU A 139 -0.54 2.20 -7.41
CA LEU A 139 -0.38 2.02 -8.85
C LEU A 139 -1.02 3.18 -9.62
N GLN A 140 -0.37 3.56 -10.72
CA GLN A 140 -0.86 4.51 -11.75
C GLN A 140 -0.82 3.84 -13.12
#